data_0e1d1441c8e1b303bde18608f2c0308f
#
_entry.id   0e1d1441c8e1b303bde18608f2c0308f
#
_cell.length_a   1.000
_cell.length_b   1.000
_cell.length_c   1.000
_cell.angle_alpha   90.00
_cell.angle_beta   90.00
_cell.angle_gamma   90.00
#
_symmetry.space_group_name_H-M   'P 1'
#
loop_
_entity.id
_entity.type
_entity.pdbx_description
1 polymer ?
#
loop_
_entity_poly.entity_id
_entity_poly.type
_entity_poly.pdbx_seq_one_letter_code
_entity_poly.pdbx_strand_id
1 'polypeptide(L)'
;MLDASVALGLVLGEPWRARAEHIMDSLAAGSSRVVAPWLFDLECASGLVKAVRRRRLDEARALDYLLDLLDLPIERLEASGIEVEALLLALEYGISSYDAIYVALAAEERLPLVTADARLVRALAGSPHAVLHLDDVEL
;
A
#
# COMPACT_ATOMS: atom_id res chain seq x y z
N MET A 1 -1.93 -4.85 -6.90
CA MET A 1 -2.27 -3.63 -6.11
C MET A 1 -1.27 -3.52 -4.97
N LEU A 2 -0.65 -2.36 -4.76
CA LEU A 2 0.33 -2.15 -3.71
C LEU A 2 -0.20 -1.17 -2.65
N ASP A 3 -0.15 -1.58 -1.39
CA ASP A 3 -0.48 -0.73 -0.25
C ASP A 3 0.68 0.21 0.10
N ALA A 4 0.38 1.42 0.56
CA ALA A 4 1.35 2.43 0.97
C ALA A 4 2.31 1.94 2.07
N SER A 5 1.89 1.01 2.93
CA SER A 5 2.75 0.42 3.97
C SER A 5 3.98 -0.28 3.41
N VAL A 6 3.86 -0.90 2.22
CA VAL A 6 5.00 -1.56 1.55
C VAL A 6 6.01 -0.52 1.08
N ALA A 7 5.54 0.52 0.39
CA ALA A 7 6.40 1.59 -0.12
C ALA A 7 7.08 2.38 1.02
N LEU A 8 6.35 2.67 2.10
CA LEU A 8 6.92 3.30 3.30
C LEU A 8 8.03 2.44 3.93
N GLY A 9 7.98 1.12 3.80
CA GLY A 9 9.03 0.22 4.25
C GLY A 9 10.39 0.48 3.59
N LEU A 10 10.40 0.95 2.33
CA LEU A 10 11.62 1.28 1.60
C LEU A 10 12.42 2.40 2.27
N VAL A 11 11.73 3.43 2.73
CA VAL A 11 12.34 4.67 3.21
C VAL A 11 12.46 4.74 4.74
N LEU A 12 11.55 4.09 5.47
CA LEU A 12 11.55 4.13 6.94
C LEU A 12 12.42 3.06 7.60
N GLY A 13 13.10 2.21 6.81
CA GLY A 13 13.98 1.16 7.34
C GLY A 13 13.24 0.09 8.15
N GLU A 14 12.03 -0.22 7.75
CA GLU A 14 11.21 -1.26 8.38
C GLU A 14 11.82 -2.67 8.15
N PRO A 15 11.51 -3.66 8.98
CA PRO A 15 12.07 -5.01 8.86
C PRO A 15 11.88 -5.67 7.49
N TRP A 16 10.81 -5.30 6.78
CA TRP A 16 10.47 -5.81 5.44
C TRP A 16 11.07 -5.01 4.27
N ARG A 17 11.98 -4.07 4.53
CA ARG A 17 12.60 -3.22 3.50
C ARG A 17 13.19 -4.03 2.35
N ALA A 18 13.98 -5.05 2.64
CA ALA A 18 14.61 -5.88 1.61
C ALA A 18 13.57 -6.57 0.70
N ARG A 19 12.43 -6.95 1.28
CA ARG A 19 11.33 -7.54 0.52
C ARG A 19 10.64 -6.52 -0.37
N ALA A 20 10.40 -5.30 0.14
CA ALA A 20 9.86 -4.20 -0.63
C ALA A 20 10.79 -3.80 -1.78
N GLU A 21 12.12 -3.72 -1.55
CA GLU A 21 13.12 -3.48 -2.60
C GLU A 21 13.02 -4.52 -3.71
N HIS A 22 12.92 -5.80 -3.37
CA HIS A 22 12.80 -6.87 -4.36
C HIS A 22 11.52 -6.76 -5.22
N ILE A 23 10.39 -6.37 -4.62
CA ILE A 23 9.16 -6.06 -5.36
C ILE A 23 9.39 -4.90 -6.34
N MET A 24 10.08 -3.84 -5.92
CA MET A 24 10.38 -2.70 -6.77
C MET A 24 11.37 -3.03 -7.90
N ASP A 25 12.37 -3.88 -7.63
CA ASP A 25 13.32 -4.34 -8.65
C ASP A 25 12.61 -5.15 -9.74
N SER A 26 11.64 -5.99 -9.37
CA SER A 26 10.80 -6.74 -10.32
C SER A 26 9.97 -5.82 -11.22
N LEU A 27 9.54 -4.67 -10.66
CA LEU A 27 8.89 -3.59 -11.42
C LEU A 27 9.83 -2.93 -12.41
N ALA A 28 11.00 -2.52 -11.93
CA ALA A 28 12.01 -1.86 -12.77
C ALA A 28 12.48 -2.74 -13.93
N ALA A 29 12.49 -4.05 -13.73
CA ALA A 29 12.77 -5.04 -14.77
C ALA A 29 11.66 -5.17 -15.83
N GLY A 30 10.51 -4.46 -15.65
CA GLY A 30 9.38 -4.50 -16.58
C GLY A 30 8.61 -5.83 -16.58
N SER A 31 8.85 -6.68 -15.58
CA SER A 31 8.22 -8.00 -15.47
C SER A 31 6.81 -7.95 -14.86
N SER A 32 6.43 -6.84 -14.22
CA SER A 32 5.18 -6.71 -13.50
C SER A 32 4.60 -5.29 -13.63
N ARG A 33 3.27 -5.19 -13.67
CA ARG A 33 2.53 -3.92 -13.52
C ARG A 33 2.16 -3.78 -12.05
N VAL A 34 2.58 -2.68 -11.40
CA VAL A 34 2.14 -2.35 -10.05
C VAL A 34 1.26 -1.11 -10.09
N VAL A 35 0.14 -1.22 -9.41
CA VAL A 35 -0.88 -0.17 -9.35
C VAL A 35 -1.22 0.16 -7.89
N ALA A 36 -1.67 1.35 -7.64
CA ALA A 36 -2.19 1.80 -6.35
C ALA A 36 -3.35 2.79 -6.57
N PRO A 37 -4.25 2.96 -5.60
CA PRO A 37 -5.26 4.01 -5.68
C PRO A 37 -4.61 5.40 -5.70
N TRP A 38 -5.30 6.41 -6.23
CA TRP A 38 -4.87 7.81 -6.23
C TRP A 38 -4.50 8.33 -4.81
N LEU A 39 -5.12 7.80 -3.77
CA LEU A 39 -4.87 8.18 -2.37
C LEU A 39 -3.52 7.68 -1.82
N PHE A 40 -2.83 6.79 -2.53
CA PHE A 40 -1.54 6.22 -2.14
C PHE A 40 -0.50 7.28 -1.76
N ASP A 41 -0.38 8.34 -2.56
CA ASP A 41 0.60 9.40 -2.31
C ASP A 41 0.29 10.17 -1.02
N LEU A 42 -0.99 10.40 -0.73
CA LEU A 42 -1.43 11.04 0.52
C LEU A 42 -1.20 10.14 1.74
N GLU A 43 -1.36 8.84 1.59
CA GLU A 43 -1.06 7.89 2.66
C GLU A 43 0.45 7.77 2.92
N CYS A 44 1.27 7.80 1.88
CA CYS A 44 2.72 7.91 2.02
C CYS A 44 3.10 9.17 2.80
N ALA A 45 2.58 10.33 2.41
CA ALA A 45 2.81 11.59 3.13
C ALA A 45 2.33 11.49 4.60
N SER A 46 1.16 10.90 4.84
CA SER A 46 0.63 10.70 6.21
C SER A 46 1.52 9.78 7.06
N GLY A 47 2.08 8.72 6.46
CA GLY A 47 3.03 7.82 7.11
C GLY A 47 4.31 8.54 7.52
N LEU A 48 4.86 9.38 6.64
CA LEU A 48 6.05 10.19 6.92
C LEU A 48 5.79 11.23 8.02
N VAL A 49 4.63 11.91 8.01
CA VAL A 49 4.22 12.82 9.09
C VAL A 49 4.17 12.09 10.44
N LYS A 50 3.61 10.86 10.47
CA LYS A 50 3.60 10.04 11.70
C LYS A 50 5.02 9.69 12.16
N ALA A 51 5.95 9.39 11.23
CA ALA A 51 7.34 9.10 11.56
C ALA A 51 8.06 10.31 12.16
N VAL A 52 7.87 11.51 11.60
CA VAL A 52 8.41 12.76 12.14
C VAL A 52 7.86 13.05 13.54
N ARG A 53 6.54 12.95 13.73
CA ARG A 53 5.89 13.16 15.05
C ARG A 53 6.39 12.19 16.11
N ARG A 54 6.75 10.97 15.72
CA ARG A 54 7.35 9.94 16.60
C ARG A 54 8.87 10.09 16.75
N ARG A 55 9.48 11.15 16.21
CA ARG A 55 10.92 11.42 16.23
C ARG A 55 11.78 10.29 15.62
N ARG A 56 11.21 9.55 14.66
CA ARG A 56 11.95 8.53 13.89
C ARG A 56 12.61 9.13 12.65
N LEU A 57 12.20 10.34 12.24
CA LEU A 57 12.62 11.01 11.03
C LEU A 57 12.60 12.52 11.25
N ASP A 58 13.54 13.26 10.66
CA ASP A 58 13.48 14.73 10.58
C ASP A 58 12.65 15.20 9.36
N GLU A 59 12.25 16.48 9.40
CA GLU A 59 11.36 17.05 8.37
C GLU A 59 12.03 17.11 6.99
N ALA A 60 13.34 17.40 6.91
CA ALA A 60 14.05 17.49 5.65
C ALA A 60 14.10 16.13 4.96
N ARG A 61 14.42 15.06 5.69
CA ARG A 61 14.39 13.69 5.18
C ARG A 61 13.00 13.24 4.83
N ALA A 62 11.97 13.67 5.57
CA ALA A 62 10.59 13.31 5.23
C ALA A 62 10.21 13.85 3.85
N LEU A 63 10.66 15.07 3.52
CA LEU A 63 10.43 15.65 2.20
C LEU A 63 11.18 14.87 1.11
N ASP A 64 12.46 14.58 1.31
CA ASP A 64 13.26 13.80 0.35
C ASP A 64 12.62 12.43 0.10
N TYR A 65 12.22 11.73 1.15
CA TYR A 65 11.56 10.42 1.04
C TYR A 65 10.20 10.49 0.34
N LEU A 66 9.44 11.57 0.55
CA LEU A 66 8.18 11.74 -0.19
C LEU A 66 8.46 11.89 -1.69
N LEU A 67 9.45 12.68 -2.07
CA LEU A 67 9.82 12.86 -3.48
C LEU A 67 10.24 11.52 -4.10
N ASP A 68 11.06 10.73 -3.42
CA ASP A 68 11.46 9.39 -3.87
C ASP A 68 10.23 8.47 -4.06
N LEU A 69 9.26 8.53 -3.14
CA LEU A 69 8.04 7.70 -3.22
C LEU A 69 7.11 8.14 -4.37
N LEU A 70 7.04 9.45 -4.65
CA LEU A 70 6.26 9.98 -5.77
C LEU A 70 6.84 9.58 -7.13
N ASP A 71 8.18 9.41 -7.20
CA ASP A 71 8.89 9.01 -8.43
C ASP A 71 8.84 7.48 -8.68
N LEU A 72 8.29 6.69 -7.76
CA LEU A 72 8.14 5.25 -7.98
C LEU A 72 7.26 4.98 -9.21
N PRO A 73 7.63 4.01 -10.06
CA PRO A 73 6.90 3.65 -11.27
C PRO A 73 5.63 2.85 -10.97
N ILE A 74 4.81 3.36 -10.05
CA ILE A 74 3.52 2.80 -9.65
C ILE A 74 2.43 3.59 -10.36
N GLU A 75 1.57 2.93 -11.09
CA GLU A 75 0.42 3.56 -11.74
C GLU A 75 -0.65 3.91 -10.69
N ARG A 76 -1.08 5.19 -10.66
CA ARG A 76 -2.15 5.66 -9.76
C ARG A 76 -3.48 5.53 -10.48
N LEU A 77 -4.36 4.70 -9.92
CA LEU A 77 -5.69 4.46 -10.48
C LEU A 77 -6.71 5.40 -9.85
N GLU A 78 -7.57 5.95 -10.68
CA GLU A 78 -8.77 6.66 -10.22
C GLU A 78 -9.75 5.66 -9.61
N ALA A 79 -10.36 6.06 -8.49
CA ALA A 79 -11.28 5.22 -7.73
C ALA A 79 -12.66 5.89 -7.57
N SER A 80 -13.13 6.61 -8.57
CA SER A 80 -14.42 7.27 -8.50
C SER A 80 -15.57 6.26 -8.52
N GLY A 81 -16.51 6.42 -7.59
CA GLY A 81 -17.69 5.54 -7.51
C GLY A 81 -17.50 4.30 -6.64
N ILE A 82 -16.31 4.10 -6.06
CA ILE A 82 -15.99 2.94 -5.21
C ILE A 82 -16.36 3.18 -3.72
N GLU A 83 -16.77 4.38 -3.38
CA GLU A 83 -16.98 4.80 -1.97
C GLU A 83 -18.05 3.98 -1.26
N VAL A 84 -19.11 3.59 -1.98
CA VAL A 84 -20.20 2.77 -1.40
C VAL A 84 -19.69 1.36 -1.10
N GLU A 85 -18.96 0.75 -2.02
CA GLU A 85 -18.39 -0.57 -1.83
C GLU A 85 -17.33 -0.55 -0.71
N ALA A 86 -16.48 0.45 -0.67
CA ALA A 86 -15.50 0.65 0.38
C ALA A 86 -16.17 0.80 1.76
N LEU A 87 -17.28 1.54 1.87
CA LEU A 87 -18.05 1.63 3.11
C LEU A 87 -18.58 0.26 3.55
N LEU A 88 -19.18 -0.50 2.62
CA LEU A 88 -19.75 -1.82 2.94
C LEU A 88 -18.66 -2.80 3.38
N LEU A 89 -17.54 -2.86 2.68
CA LEU A 89 -16.39 -3.68 3.06
C LEU A 89 -15.80 -3.28 4.42
N ALA A 90 -15.68 -1.98 4.67
CA ALA A 90 -15.18 -1.49 5.95
C ALA A 90 -16.06 -1.93 7.13
N LEU A 91 -17.38 -1.88 6.95
CA LEU A 91 -18.35 -2.33 7.96
C LEU A 91 -18.36 -3.86 8.12
N GLU A 92 -18.29 -4.61 7.02
CA GLU A 92 -18.32 -6.06 7.03
C GLU A 92 -17.09 -6.67 7.71
N TYR A 93 -15.90 -6.17 7.35
CA TYR A 93 -14.63 -6.75 7.83
C TYR A 93 -13.98 -5.99 8.99
N GLY A 94 -14.58 -4.88 9.45
CA GLY A 94 -14.04 -4.08 10.54
C GLY A 94 -12.69 -3.41 10.22
N ILE A 95 -12.47 -3.07 8.95
CA ILE A 95 -11.27 -2.38 8.46
C ILE A 95 -11.53 -0.88 8.26
N SER A 96 -10.48 -0.08 8.03
CA SER A 96 -10.67 1.33 7.72
C SER A 96 -11.27 1.50 6.32
N SER A 97 -11.95 2.63 6.08
CA SER A 97 -12.47 2.95 4.74
C SER A 97 -11.35 3.15 3.71
N TYR A 98 -10.17 3.57 4.15
CA TYR A 98 -8.99 3.68 3.29
C TYR A 98 -8.49 2.30 2.86
N ASP A 99 -8.31 1.37 3.81
CA ASP A 99 -7.95 -0.03 3.48
C ASP A 99 -9.00 -0.68 2.56
N ALA A 100 -10.28 -0.38 2.82
CA ALA A 100 -11.38 -0.89 2.01
C ALA A 100 -11.34 -0.38 0.55
N ILE A 101 -10.86 0.84 0.29
CA ILE A 101 -10.64 1.34 -1.08
C ILE A 101 -9.60 0.49 -1.80
N TYR A 102 -8.49 0.15 -1.15
CA TYR A 102 -7.49 -0.74 -1.74
C TYR A 102 -8.06 -2.12 -2.06
N VAL A 103 -8.85 -2.68 -1.15
CA VAL A 103 -9.47 -4.01 -1.32
C VAL A 103 -10.48 -4.00 -2.47
N ALA A 104 -11.36 -3.01 -2.50
CA ALA A 104 -12.38 -2.88 -3.53
C ALA A 104 -11.75 -2.66 -4.91
N LEU A 105 -10.79 -1.75 -5.01
CA LEU A 105 -10.11 -1.46 -6.28
C LEU A 105 -9.26 -2.65 -6.75
N ALA A 106 -8.62 -3.38 -5.83
CA ALA A 106 -7.90 -4.61 -6.17
C ALA A 106 -8.85 -5.68 -6.75
N ALA A 107 -10.04 -5.81 -6.19
CA ALA A 107 -11.06 -6.73 -6.68
C ALA A 107 -11.58 -6.32 -8.08
N GLU A 108 -11.85 -5.03 -8.32
CA GLU A 108 -12.26 -4.50 -9.62
C GLU A 108 -11.19 -4.76 -10.69
N GLU A 109 -9.93 -4.51 -10.37
CA GLU A 109 -8.78 -4.75 -11.25
C GLU A 109 -8.39 -6.23 -11.35
N ARG A 110 -9.00 -7.10 -10.57
CA ARG A 110 -8.68 -8.55 -10.48
C ARG A 110 -7.21 -8.81 -10.13
N LEU A 111 -6.69 -8.01 -9.23
CA LEU A 111 -5.31 -8.08 -8.74
C LEU A 111 -5.30 -8.45 -7.25
N PRO A 112 -4.26 -9.14 -6.77
CA PRO A 112 -4.05 -9.26 -5.33
C PRO A 112 -3.65 -7.90 -4.75
N LEU A 113 -4.10 -7.61 -3.52
CA LEU A 113 -3.58 -6.53 -2.71
C LEU A 113 -2.37 -7.04 -1.92
N VAL A 114 -1.24 -6.38 -2.07
CA VAL A 114 -0.02 -6.66 -1.31
C VAL A 114 0.16 -5.58 -0.26
N THR A 115 0.24 -5.97 1.01
CA THR A 115 0.34 -5.08 2.16
C THR A 115 1.37 -5.56 3.18
N ALA A 116 1.92 -4.66 3.99
CA ALA A 116 2.71 -4.98 5.18
C ALA A 116 1.86 -5.00 6.48
N ASP A 117 0.56 -4.71 6.39
CA ASP A 117 -0.33 -4.76 7.56
C ASP A 117 -0.91 -6.15 7.78
N ALA A 118 -0.28 -6.90 8.68
CA ALA A 118 -0.75 -8.22 9.07
C ALA A 118 -2.17 -8.22 9.71
N ARG A 119 -2.67 -7.07 10.20
CA ARG A 119 -4.04 -6.97 10.74
C ARG A 119 -5.05 -6.96 9.60
N LEU A 120 -4.75 -6.25 8.51
CA LEU A 120 -5.56 -6.23 7.30
C LEU A 120 -5.65 -7.63 6.69
N VAL A 121 -4.51 -8.33 6.56
CA VAL A 121 -4.48 -9.72 6.07
C VAL A 121 -5.36 -10.63 6.92
N ARG A 122 -5.24 -10.53 8.25
CA ARG A 122 -6.09 -11.35 9.16
C ARG A 122 -7.57 -11.01 9.08
N ALA A 123 -7.92 -9.73 8.96
CA ALA A 123 -9.31 -9.29 8.88
C ALA A 123 -10.02 -9.85 7.64
N LEU A 124 -9.27 -10.03 6.55
CA LEU A 124 -9.80 -10.53 5.27
C LEU A 124 -9.52 -12.03 5.04
N ALA A 125 -8.97 -12.74 6.04
CA ALA A 125 -8.71 -14.17 5.93
C ALA A 125 -10.02 -14.93 5.71
N GLY A 126 -10.06 -15.76 4.64
CA GLY A 126 -11.25 -16.52 4.27
C GLY A 126 -12.34 -15.74 3.50
N SER A 127 -12.11 -14.44 3.25
CA SER A 127 -12.94 -13.66 2.34
C SER A 127 -12.63 -14.00 0.87
N PRO A 128 -13.48 -13.57 -0.09
CA PRO A 128 -13.18 -13.73 -1.51
C PRO A 128 -12.08 -12.77 -2.03
N HIS A 129 -11.58 -11.86 -1.19
CA HIS A 129 -10.60 -10.87 -1.58
C HIS A 129 -9.17 -11.43 -1.44
N ALA A 130 -8.37 -11.32 -2.52
CA ALA A 130 -6.99 -11.75 -2.53
C ALA A 130 -6.11 -10.68 -1.85
N VAL A 131 -5.87 -10.83 -0.55
CA VAL A 131 -4.98 -9.96 0.24
C VAL A 131 -3.79 -10.77 0.74
N LEU A 132 -2.59 -10.36 0.37
CA LEU A 132 -1.33 -11.04 0.66
C LEU A 132 -0.46 -10.17 1.56
N HIS A 133 0.14 -10.78 2.59
CA HIS A 133 1.27 -10.13 3.24
C HIS A 133 2.45 -10.10 2.27
N LEU A 134 3.25 -9.03 2.29
CA LEU A 134 4.37 -8.90 1.35
C LEU A 134 5.40 -10.05 1.48
N ASP A 135 5.50 -10.68 2.64
CA ASP A 135 6.39 -11.84 2.84
C ASP A 135 5.91 -13.10 2.10
N ASP A 136 4.62 -13.17 1.77
CA ASP A 136 3.99 -14.32 1.10
C ASP A 136 3.96 -14.17 -0.43
N VAL A 137 4.46 -13.04 -0.97
CA VAL A 137 4.50 -12.80 -2.41
C VAL A 137 5.61 -13.65 -3.04
N GLU A 138 5.26 -14.53 -3.95
CA GLU A 138 6.22 -15.25 -4.80
C GLU A 138 6.66 -14.33 -5.96
N LEU A 139 7.97 -14.16 -6.11
CA LEU A 139 8.61 -13.29 -7.11
C LEU A 139 9.53 -14.09 -7.99
#